data_312b18e299f1881aa6bd8a372fc6e7e9
#
_entry.id   312b18e299f1881aa6bd8a372fc6e7e9
#
_cell.length_a   1.000
_cell.length_b   1.000
_cell.length_c   1.000
_cell.angle_alpha   90.00
_cell.angle_beta   90.00
_cell.angle_gamma   90.00
#
_symmetry.space_group_name_H-M   'P 1'
#
loop_
_entity.id
_entity.type
_entity.pdbx_description
1 polymer ?
#
loop_
_entity_poly.entity_id
_entity_poly.type
_entity_poly.pdbx_seq_one_letter_code
_entity_poly.pdbx_strand_id
1 'polypeptide(L)'
;GMDSYPTFDMADPMGESSCVACGECVQACPTGALMPASVTAGDGVGDSKDFDSETESVCAFCGVGCQISIKVKDGKVKYVEGINGPANEGRLCVKGRFGYDYIHHNDRLTKPLIRRDDAPAKGLNVDPSNWGDVFREATWDEALDVAANGLKGRGREVAGFGSAKCTNEEAYLFQKFIREGFKHNNVDHCTRLCHASSVTALIENVGSGAVTATFNEIENADVAIVIGANPVENHPVAATYFKQFTKRGGKLIVMDPRGVGLRRYATNMLQFRPGADVSMLNAIMHVIVEEELYDKQYIETYTENWEAEKAHLKDFSPEKMSKICGIEPDVLREVARTYAGANAAMIFWGMGVSQHIHGTDNARCLISLALMTGQVG
;
A
#
# COMPACT_ATOMS: atom_id res chain seq x y z
N GLY A 1 39.00 -8.86 2.57
CA GLY A 1 40.13 -9.79 2.61
C GLY A 1 39.70 -11.20 2.94
N MET A 2 40.65 -12.11 3.17
CA MET A 2 40.34 -13.53 3.42
C MET A 2 39.48 -13.76 4.68
N ASP A 3 39.48 -12.81 5.61
CA ASP A 3 38.70 -12.88 6.85
C ASP A 3 37.35 -12.12 6.76
N SER A 4 36.97 -11.64 5.55
CA SER A 4 35.73 -10.96 5.35
C SER A 4 34.57 -11.95 5.22
N TYR A 5 33.51 -11.76 5.97
CA TYR A 5 32.28 -12.55 5.90
C TYR A 5 31.04 -11.65 5.97
N PRO A 6 29.92 -12.09 5.39
CA PRO A 6 28.66 -11.35 5.52
C PRO A 6 28.24 -11.27 7.00
N THR A 7 27.91 -10.08 7.46
CA THR A 7 27.43 -9.86 8.83
C THR A 7 26.03 -9.24 8.82
N PHE A 8 25.29 -9.51 9.88
CA PHE A 8 24.02 -8.86 10.17
C PHE A 8 24.23 -7.94 11.37
N ASP A 9 23.72 -6.70 11.29
CA ASP A 9 23.87 -5.67 12.32
C ASP A 9 25.33 -5.54 12.84
N MET A 10 25.60 -5.93 14.09
CA MET A 10 26.92 -5.85 14.74
C MET A 10 27.61 -7.22 14.81
N ALA A 11 27.45 -8.07 13.80
CA ALA A 11 27.86 -9.47 13.73
C ALA A 11 26.92 -10.42 14.49
N ASP A 12 25.67 -10.06 14.62
CA ASP A 12 24.64 -10.90 15.23
C ASP A 12 24.28 -12.09 14.33
N PRO A 13 23.80 -13.20 14.87
CA PRO A 13 23.17 -14.25 14.08
C PRO A 13 21.97 -13.71 13.30
N MET A 14 21.76 -14.15 12.06
CA MET A 14 20.67 -13.64 11.20
C MET A 14 19.28 -13.68 11.88
N GLY A 15 18.99 -14.73 12.65
CA GLY A 15 17.71 -14.88 13.36
C GLY A 15 17.51 -13.94 14.55
N GLU A 16 18.60 -13.33 15.05
CA GLU A 16 18.59 -12.37 16.17
C GLU A 16 18.83 -10.93 15.71
N SER A 17 19.07 -10.75 14.43
CA SER A 17 19.36 -9.46 13.79
C SER A 17 18.12 -8.72 13.32
N SER A 18 18.28 -7.50 12.82
CA SER A 18 17.22 -6.73 12.16
C SER A 18 16.90 -7.23 10.75
N CYS A 19 17.39 -8.39 10.34
CA CYS A 19 17.13 -8.99 9.04
C CYS A 19 15.63 -9.27 8.86
N VAL A 20 15.06 -8.74 7.75
CA VAL A 20 13.65 -8.93 7.39
C VAL A 20 13.41 -10.09 6.41
N ALA A 21 14.41 -10.98 6.25
CA ALA A 21 14.37 -12.17 5.40
C ALA A 21 13.94 -11.87 3.94
N CYS A 22 14.29 -10.71 3.38
CA CYS A 22 13.89 -10.32 2.03
C CYS A 22 14.54 -11.13 0.92
N GLY A 23 15.68 -11.80 1.19
CA GLY A 23 16.41 -12.61 0.22
C GLY A 23 17.19 -11.81 -0.83
N GLU A 24 17.37 -10.49 -0.67
CA GLU A 24 18.21 -9.68 -1.58
C GLU A 24 19.65 -10.19 -1.66
N CYS A 25 20.20 -10.63 -0.51
CA CYS A 25 21.52 -11.26 -0.47
C CYS A 25 21.60 -12.56 -1.28
N VAL A 26 20.49 -13.31 -1.34
CA VAL A 26 20.39 -14.53 -2.15
C VAL A 26 20.43 -14.19 -3.65
N GLN A 27 19.61 -13.22 -4.09
CA GLN A 27 19.59 -12.81 -5.48
C GLN A 27 20.90 -12.13 -5.93
N ALA A 28 21.52 -11.38 -5.03
CA ALA A 28 22.78 -10.68 -5.31
C ALA A 28 24.02 -11.57 -5.26
N CYS A 29 23.92 -12.80 -4.76
CA CYS A 29 25.07 -13.68 -4.59
C CYS A 29 25.57 -14.24 -5.92
N PRO A 30 26.74 -13.81 -6.44
CA PRO A 30 27.21 -14.24 -7.77
C PRO A 30 27.83 -15.63 -7.75
N THR A 31 28.12 -16.18 -6.55
CA THR A 31 28.85 -17.45 -6.40
C THR A 31 27.93 -18.65 -6.14
N GLY A 32 26.63 -18.41 -5.90
CA GLY A 32 25.69 -19.46 -5.51
C GLY A 32 25.87 -19.95 -4.06
N ALA A 33 26.69 -19.26 -3.24
CA ALA A 33 26.84 -19.59 -1.82
C ALA A 33 25.56 -19.36 -1.02
N LEU A 34 24.70 -18.45 -1.50
CA LEU A 34 23.35 -18.20 -0.99
C LEU A 34 22.35 -18.55 -2.09
N MET A 35 21.47 -19.48 -1.85
CA MET A 35 20.46 -19.96 -2.79
C MET A 35 19.09 -20.08 -2.11
N PRO A 36 17.96 -19.97 -2.84
CA PRO A 36 16.66 -20.31 -2.27
C PRO A 36 16.64 -21.78 -1.82
N ALA A 37 16.08 -22.07 -0.67
CA ALA A 37 15.97 -23.43 -0.15
C ALA A 37 15.26 -24.39 -1.13
N SER A 38 14.31 -23.89 -1.90
CA SER A 38 13.59 -24.64 -2.94
C SER A 38 14.48 -25.06 -4.12
N VAL A 39 15.63 -24.42 -4.31
CA VAL A 39 16.61 -24.78 -5.35
C VAL A 39 17.56 -25.87 -4.85
N THR A 40 17.92 -25.84 -3.55
CA THR A 40 18.91 -26.77 -2.96
C THR A 40 18.30 -28.07 -2.43
N ALA A 41 17.02 -28.31 -2.66
CA ALA A 41 16.20 -29.36 -2.07
C ALA A 41 16.94 -30.69 -1.75
N GLY A 42 17.24 -30.92 -0.49
CA GLY A 42 17.56 -32.22 0.10
C GLY A 42 19.02 -32.62 0.16
N ASP A 43 19.84 -32.37 -0.84
CA ASP A 43 21.26 -32.77 -0.94
C ASP A 43 22.25 -31.60 -0.88
N GLY A 44 21.73 -30.37 -0.78
CA GLY A 44 22.57 -29.17 -0.71
C GLY A 44 23.22 -28.77 -2.04
N VAL A 45 22.94 -29.52 -3.12
CA VAL A 45 23.40 -29.23 -4.48
C VAL A 45 22.20 -28.85 -5.32
N GLY A 46 22.11 -27.59 -5.76
CA GLY A 46 21.01 -27.11 -6.57
C GLY A 46 21.49 -26.37 -7.81
N ASP A 47 20.73 -26.49 -8.89
CA ASP A 47 20.90 -25.66 -10.08
C ASP A 47 19.75 -24.66 -10.19
N SER A 48 20.08 -23.39 -10.09
CA SER A 48 19.12 -22.30 -10.26
C SER A 48 18.56 -22.21 -11.68
N LYS A 49 19.24 -22.84 -12.65
CA LYS A 49 18.80 -22.89 -14.06
C LYS A 49 17.92 -24.11 -14.36
N ASP A 50 17.75 -25.03 -13.42
CA ASP A 50 16.88 -26.19 -13.57
C ASP A 50 15.41 -25.81 -13.34
N PHE A 51 14.77 -25.23 -14.35
CA PHE A 51 13.33 -24.95 -14.42
C PHE A 51 12.83 -25.18 -15.85
N ASP A 52 11.53 -25.48 -15.96
CA ASP A 52 10.90 -25.80 -17.26
C ASP A 52 10.41 -24.56 -17.98
N SER A 53 9.98 -23.55 -17.23
CA SER A 53 9.47 -22.30 -17.78
C SER A 53 9.71 -21.12 -16.83
N GLU A 54 9.75 -19.94 -17.44
CA GLU A 54 9.86 -18.65 -16.80
C GLU A 54 8.73 -17.75 -17.26
N THR A 55 8.09 -17.06 -16.31
CA THR A 55 7.01 -16.12 -16.62
C THR A 55 7.22 -14.82 -15.88
N GLU A 56 7.29 -13.72 -16.61
CA GLU A 56 7.31 -12.39 -16.04
C GLU A 56 5.90 -11.98 -15.60
N SER A 57 5.80 -11.35 -14.45
CA SER A 57 4.53 -10.92 -13.87
C SER A 57 4.73 -9.78 -12.87
N VAL A 58 3.64 -9.36 -12.23
CA VAL A 58 3.62 -8.37 -11.17
C VAL A 58 3.31 -9.06 -9.85
N CYS A 59 4.03 -8.69 -8.79
CA CYS A 59 3.80 -9.20 -7.44
C CYS A 59 2.39 -8.84 -6.95
N ALA A 60 1.63 -9.84 -6.48
CA ALA A 60 0.24 -9.70 -6.08
C ALA A 60 0.02 -9.20 -4.64
N PHE A 61 1.08 -8.93 -3.85
CA PHE A 61 0.94 -8.71 -2.41
C PHE A 61 0.63 -7.27 -2.00
N CYS A 62 1.18 -6.28 -2.68
CA CYS A 62 0.89 -4.87 -2.35
C CYS A 62 0.98 -3.95 -3.57
N GLY A 63 0.55 -2.69 -3.39
CA GLY A 63 0.47 -1.69 -4.44
C GLY A 63 1.80 -1.13 -4.95
N VAL A 64 2.96 -1.59 -4.47
CA VAL A 64 4.27 -1.20 -5.02
C VAL A 64 4.38 -1.64 -6.49
N GLY A 65 3.79 -2.80 -6.85
CA GLY A 65 3.80 -3.28 -8.23
C GLY A 65 5.16 -3.82 -8.68
N CYS A 66 5.91 -4.46 -7.76
CA CYS A 66 7.20 -5.07 -8.08
C CYS A 66 7.08 -6.04 -9.23
N GLN A 67 7.92 -5.90 -10.25
CA GLN A 67 8.02 -6.88 -11.33
C GLN A 67 8.85 -8.08 -10.89
N ILE A 68 8.34 -9.26 -11.22
CA ILE A 68 8.88 -10.55 -10.81
C ILE A 68 9.02 -11.50 -12.01
N SER A 69 9.98 -12.41 -11.91
CA SER A 69 10.09 -13.58 -12.76
C SER A 69 9.80 -14.83 -11.93
N ILE A 70 8.83 -15.59 -12.35
CA ILE A 70 8.38 -16.83 -11.71
C ILE A 70 9.01 -18.01 -12.46
N LYS A 71 9.83 -18.80 -11.76
CA LYS A 71 10.46 -20.01 -12.30
C LYS A 71 9.64 -21.22 -11.89
N VAL A 72 9.24 -22.02 -12.87
CA VAL A 72 8.37 -23.19 -12.68
C VAL A 72 9.11 -24.46 -13.05
N LYS A 73 9.01 -25.48 -12.21
CA LYS A 73 9.51 -26.85 -12.46
C LYS A 73 8.41 -27.85 -12.12
N ASP A 74 8.17 -28.79 -13.03
CA ASP A 74 7.13 -29.84 -12.87
C ASP A 74 5.76 -29.29 -12.46
N GLY A 75 5.35 -28.16 -13.07
CA GLY A 75 4.09 -27.49 -12.79
C GLY A 75 4.00 -26.80 -11.43
N LYS A 76 5.11 -26.67 -10.69
CA LYS A 76 5.19 -25.98 -9.39
C LYS A 76 6.12 -24.79 -9.43
N VAL A 77 5.78 -23.73 -8.71
CA VAL A 77 6.67 -22.59 -8.52
C VAL A 77 7.89 -23.07 -7.75
N LYS A 78 9.06 -22.99 -8.37
CA LYS A 78 10.33 -23.38 -7.77
C LYS A 78 10.92 -22.22 -6.96
N TYR A 79 11.00 -21.03 -7.55
CA TYR A 79 11.40 -19.79 -6.86
C TYR A 79 10.97 -18.57 -7.67
N VAL A 80 11.08 -17.39 -7.08
CA VAL A 80 10.78 -16.11 -7.70
C VAL A 80 11.93 -15.14 -7.52
N GLU A 81 12.24 -14.39 -8.57
CA GLU A 81 13.23 -13.32 -8.56
C GLU A 81 12.59 -11.97 -8.89
N GLY A 82 13.19 -10.90 -8.37
CA GLY A 82 12.89 -9.55 -8.82
C GLY A 82 13.55 -9.26 -10.15
N ILE A 83 12.78 -8.73 -11.10
CA ILE A 83 13.32 -8.22 -12.36
C ILE A 83 13.30 -6.69 -12.37
N ASN A 84 14.07 -6.09 -13.26
CA ASN A 84 14.25 -4.65 -13.32
C ASN A 84 12.99 -3.95 -13.82
N GLY A 85 12.07 -3.69 -12.91
CA GLY A 85 10.85 -2.92 -13.15
C GLY A 85 10.94 -1.52 -12.58
N PRO A 86 10.10 -0.58 -13.06
CA PRO A 86 10.15 0.83 -12.67
C PRO A 86 9.87 1.05 -11.17
N ALA A 87 9.17 0.13 -10.53
CA ALA A 87 8.79 0.23 -9.13
C ALA A 87 9.79 -0.41 -8.17
N ASN A 88 10.58 -1.37 -8.61
CA ASN A 88 11.41 -2.18 -7.71
C ASN A 88 12.88 -2.31 -8.11
N GLU A 89 13.27 -1.99 -9.34
CA GLU A 89 14.66 -2.07 -9.80
C GLU A 89 15.33 -3.41 -9.42
N GLY A 90 14.63 -4.51 -9.62
CA GLY A 90 15.09 -5.85 -9.25
C GLY A 90 14.89 -6.24 -7.79
N ARG A 91 14.51 -5.32 -6.91
CA ARG A 91 14.34 -5.59 -5.46
C ARG A 91 13.03 -6.31 -5.17
N LEU A 92 13.04 -7.19 -4.18
CA LEU A 92 11.84 -7.79 -3.60
C LEU A 92 11.88 -7.76 -2.08
N CYS A 93 10.69 -7.77 -1.47
CA CYS A 93 10.56 -8.07 -0.05
C CYS A 93 10.33 -9.58 0.16
N VAL A 94 10.31 -10.00 1.42
CA VAL A 94 10.05 -11.40 1.81
C VAL A 94 8.78 -11.96 1.17
N LYS A 95 7.71 -11.17 1.07
CA LYS A 95 6.44 -11.61 0.48
C LYS A 95 6.57 -11.90 -1.01
N GLY A 96 7.12 -10.97 -1.77
CA GLY A 96 7.28 -11.11 -3.22
C GLY A 96 8.24 -12.24 -3.61
N ARG A 97 9.24 -12.52 -2.76
CA ARG A 97 10.22 -13.57 -3.03
C ARG A 97 9.78 -14.95 -2.58
N PHE A 98 9.14 -15.08 -1.41
CA PHE A 98 8.85 -16.37 -0.77
C PHE A 98 7.37 -16.60 -0.48
N GLY A 99 6.51 -15.62 -0.67
CA GLY A 99 5.12 -15.65 -0.20
C GLY A 99 4.13 -16.45 -1.05
N TYR A 100 4.55 -17.29 -2.00
CA TYR A 100 3.65 -18.02 -2.91
C TYR A 100 3.51 -19.52 -2.62
N ASP A 101 4.04 -20.00 -1.50
CA ASP A 101 3.89 -21.40 -1.08
C ASP A 101 2.41 -21.82 -0.96
N TYR A 102 1.53 -20.85 -0.66
CA TYR A 102 0.08 -21.09 -0.58
C TYR A 102 -0.52 -21.61 -1.89
N ILE A 103 0.10 -21.37 -3.05
CA ILE A 103 -0.40 -21.85 -4.35
C ILE A 103 -0.42 -23.38 -4.40
N HIS A 104 0.54 -24.00 -3.73
CA HIS A 104 0.72 -25.45 -3.70
C HIS A 104 0.43 -26.05 -2.30
N HIS A 105 -0.22 -25.28 -1.41
CA HIS A 105 -0.57 -25.77 -0.08
C HIS A 105 -1.57 -26.92 -0.17
N ASN A 106 -1.42 -27.91 0.70
CA ASN A 106 -2.28 -29.12 0.71
C ASN A 106 -3.77 -28.79 0.95
N ASP A 107 -4.06 -27.75 1.72
CA ASP A 107 -5.43 -27.32 2.02
C ASP A 107 -6.02 -26.41 0.93
N ARG A 108 -5.29 -26.16 -0.16
CA ARG A 108 -5.82 -25.35 -1.25
C ARG A 108 -6.93 -26.11 -1.98
N LEU A 109 -8.07 -25.47 -2.13
CA LEU A 109 -9.17 -26.01 -2.93
C LEU A 109 -8.78 -25.99 -4.42
N THR A 110 -8.81 -27.16 -5.05
CA THR A 110 -8.46 -27.35 -6.48
C THR A 110 -9.68 -27.67 -7.34
N LYS A 111 -10.83 -27.89 -6.71
CA LYS A 111 -12.11 -28.17 -7.36
C LYS A 111 -13.22 -27.32 -6.76
N PRO A 112 -14.28 -27.01 -7.50
CA PRO A 112 -15.47 -26.40 -6.95
C PRO A 112 -16.10 -27.28 -5.88
N LEU A 113 -16.67 -26.63 -4.86
CA LEU A 113 -17.41 -27.30 -3.81
C LEU A 113 -18.88 -26.87 -3.82
N ILE A 114 -19.79 -27.84 -3.81
CA ILE A 114 -21.23 -27.60 -3.67
C ILE A 114 -21.68 -28.11 -2.30
N ARG A 115 -22.51 -27.32 -1.62
CA ARG A 115 -23.10 -27.74 -0.35
C ARG A 115 -23.97 -28.96 -0.56
N ARG A 116 -23.84 -29.97 0.31
CA ARG A 116 -24.63 -31.19 0.28
C ARG A 116 -26.07 -30.88 0.70
N ASP A 117 -27.02 -31.61 0.15
CA ASP A 117 -28.45 -31.48 0.49
C ASP A 117 -28.76 -31.94 1.92
N ASP A 118 -27.98 -32.92 2.40
CA ASP A 118 -28.04 -33.48 3.76
C ASP A 118 -27.15 -32.73 4.77
N ALA A 119 -26.51 -31.63 4.36
CA ALA A 119 -25.63 -30.87 5.25
C ALA A 119 -26.40 -30.24 6.43
N PRO A 120 -25.74 -30.11 7.61
CA PRO A 120 -26.33 -29.42 8.76
C PRO A 120 -26.80 -28.02 8.40
N ALA A 121 -27.73 -27.45 9.17
CA ALA A 121 -28.16 -26.06 8.96
C ALA A 121 -26.94 -25.09 8.93
N LYS A 122 -27.02 -24.03 8.11
CA LYS A 122 -25.97 -23.02 8.07
C LYS A 122 -25.75 -22.41 9.44
N GLY A 123 -24.50 -22.38 9.88
CA GLY A 123 -24.11 -21.85 11.20
C GLY A 123 -22.60 -21.62 11.27
N LEU A 124 -22.13 -21.13 12.41
CA LEU A 124 -20.71 -20.77 12.64
C LEU A 124 -19.82 -21.98 13.01
N ASN A 125 -20.39 -23.16 13.23
CA ASN A 125 -19.70 -24.33 13.79
C ASN A 125 -19.37 -25.38 12.71
N VAL A 126 -18.91 -24.95 11.55
CA VAL A 126 -18.36 -25.88 10.55
C VAL A 126 -16.87 -26.02 10.82
N ASP A 127 -16.44 -27.22 11.18
CA ASP A 127 -15.03 -27.54 11.30
C ASP A 127 -14.38 -27.55 9.90
N PRO A 128 -13.42 -26.65 9.60
CA PRO A 128 -12.75 -26.63 8.30
C PRO A 128 -12.00 -27.92 7.97
N SER A 129 -11.56 -28.69 8.97
CA SER A 129 -10.89 -29.98 8.74
C SER A 129 -11.86 -31.08 8.28
N ASN A 130 -13.16 -30.92 8.54
CA ASN A 130 -14.23 -31.86 8.16
C ASN A 130 -15.19 -31.24 7.13
N TRP A 131 -14.67 -30.45 6.19
CA TRP A 131 -15.49 -29.79 5.17
C TRP A 131 -16.35 -30.75 4.36
N GLY A 132 -15.93 -32.02 4.20
CA GLY A 132 -16.68 -33.07 3.51
C GLY A 132 -18.05 -33.43 4.12
N ASP A 133 -18.27 -33.08 5.40
CA ASP A 133 -19.59 -33.25 6.06
C ASP A 133 -20.60 -32.21 5.54
N VAL A 134 -20.12 -31.09 5.00
CA VAL A 134 -20.95 -29.97 4.57
C VAL A 134 -20.93 -29.80 3.06
N PHE A 135 -19.83 -30.09 2.41
CA PHE A 135 -19.62 -29.88 0.98
C PHE A 135 -19.20 -31.16 0.28
N ARG A 136 -19.48 -31.24 -0.99
CA ARG A 136 -18.96 -32.25 -1.91
C ARG A 136 -18.21 -31.59 -3.07
N GLU A 137 -17.25 -32.28 -3.64
CA GLU A 137 -16.61 -31.88 -4.88
C GLU A 137 -17.61 -31.87 -6.04
N ALA A 138 -17.42 -30.97 -6.98
CA ALA A 138 -18.22 -30.84 -8.20
C ALA A 138 -17.34 -30.52 -9.39
N THR A 139 -17.87 -30.67 -10.59
CA THR A 139 -17.26 -30.12 -11.80
C THR A 139 -17.53 -28.62 -11.88
N TRP A 140 -16.75 -27.92 -12.69
CA TRP A 140 -17.00 -26.49 -12.94
C TRP A 140 -18.36 -26.25 -13.60
N ASP A 141 -18.75 -27.07 -14.55
CA ASP A 141 -20.05 -26.95 -15.25
C ASP A 141 -21.20 -27.09 -14.24
N GLU A 142 -21.17 -28.12 -13.40
CA GLU A 142 -22.17 -28.32 -12.36
C GLU A 142 -22.22 -27.13 -11.37
N ALA A 143 -21.07 -26.66 -10.91
CA ALA A 143 -21.00 -25.56 -9.98
C ALA A 143 -21.52 -24.23 -10.57
N LEU A 144 -21.20 -23.96 -11.83
CA LEU A 144 -21.68 -22.79 -12.57
C LEU A 144 -23.19 -22.85 -12.80
N ASP A 145 -23.73 -24.04 -13.15
CA ASP A 145 -25.17 -24.24 -13.31
C ASP A 145 -25.93 -24.00 -12.01
N VAL A 146 -25.45 -24.54 -10.88
CA VAL A 146 -26.03 -24.30 -9.56
C VAL A 146 -26.02 -22.82 -9.21
N ALA A 147 -24.89 -22.14 -9.41
CA ALA A 147 -24.74 -20.70 -9.15
C ALA A 147 -25.66 -19.86 -10.05
N ALA A 148 -25.69 -20.15 -11.36
CA ALA A 148 -26.51 -19.43 -12.33
C ALA A 148 -28.01 -19.60 -12.03
N ASN A 149 -28.46 -20.82 -11.74
CA ASN A 149 -29.85 -21.09 -11.38
C ASN A 149 -30.24 -20.44 -10.04
N GLY A 150 -29.33 -20.41 -9.06
CA GLY A 150 -29.55 -19.75 -7.78
C GLY A 150 -29.67 -18.22 -7.89
N LEU A 151 -29.00 -17.59 -8.85
CA LEU A 151 -29.01 -16.16 -9.08
C LEU A 151 -30.07 -15.70 -10.05
N LYS A 152 -30.53 -16.60 -10.96
CA LYS A 152 -31.50 -16.29 -12.00
C LYS A 152 -32.83 -15.80 -11.40
N GLY A 153 -33.31 -14.67 -11.89
CA GLY A 153 -34.58 -14.09 -11.47
C GLY A 153 -34.55 -13.30 -10.15
N ARG A 154 -33.40 -13.26 -9.46
CA ARG A 154 -33.26 -12.51 -8.19
C ARG A 154 -33.26 -10.99 -8.36
N GLY A 155 -32.88 -10.48 -9.52
CA GLY A 155 -32.89 -9.05 -9.78
C GLY A 155 -32.14 -8.24 -8.69
N ARG A 156 -32.82 -7.30 -8.06
CA ARG A 156 -32.22 -6.39 -7.05
C ARG A 156 -31.89 -7.04 -5.71
N GLU A 157 -32.25 -8.30 -5.49
CA GLU A 157 -31.82 -9.06 -4.30
C GLU A 157 -30.34 -9.46 -4.36
N VAL A 158 -29.70 -9.34 -5.52
CA VAL A 158 -28.28 -9.61 -5.70
C VAL A 158 -27.47 -8.37 -5.41
N ALA A 159 -26.36 -8.50 -4.70
CA ALA A 159 -25.34 -7.49 -4.55
C ALA A 159 -23.96 -8.08 -4.84
N GLY A 160 -23.11 -7.29 -5.50
CA GLY A 160 -21.74 -7.67 -5.83
C GLY A 160 -20.73 -6.91 -4.98
N PHE A 161 -19.76 -7.62 -4.40
CA PHE A 161 -18.65 -7.05 -3.64
C PHE A 161 -17.32 -7.40 -4.29
N GLY A 162 -16.69 -6.41 -4.92
CA GLY A 162 -15.37 -6.54 -5.54
C GLY A 162 -14.21 -6.38 -4.55
N SER A 163 -13.01 -6.62 -5.02
CA SER A 163 -11.77 -6.54 -4.23
C SER A 163 -10.64 -5.88 -4.99
N ALA A 164 -9.73 -5.22 -4.27
CA ALA A 164 -8.45 -4.74 -4.82
C ALA A 164 -7.44 -5.87 -5.10
N LYS A 165 -7.78 -7.12 -4.75
CA LYS A 165 -6.97 -8.32 -5.00
C LYS A 165 -7.28 -8.99 -6.34
N CYS A 166 -7.81 -8.25 -7.29
CA CYS A 166 -8.10 -8.71 -8.64
C CYS A 166 -7.43 -7.80 -9.68
N THR A 167 -7.39 -8.26 -10.91
CA THR A 167 -6.94 -7.45 -12.04
C THR A 167 -7.98 -6.39 -12.41
N ASN A 168 -7.58 -5.41 -13.22
CA ASN A 168 -8.52 -4.41 -13.75
C ASN A 168 -9.60 -5.07 -14.63
N GLU A 169 -9.23 -6.11 -15.37
CA GLU A 169 -10.14 -6.89 -16.22
C GLU A 169 -11.19 -7.61 -15.38
N GLU A 170 -10.78 -8.25 -14.29
CA GLU A 170 -11.72 -8.90 -13.36
C GLU A 170 -12.66 -7.89 -12.71
N ALA A 171 -12.16 -6.75 -12.28
CA ALA A 171 -12.98 -5.68 -11.70
C ALA A 171 -14.00 -5.13 -12.71
N TYR A 172 -13.58 -4.92 -13.97
CA TYR A 172 -14.46 -4.52 -15.05
C TYR A 172 -15.54 -5.56 -15.34
N LEU A 173 -15.16 -6.82 -15.51
CA LEU A 173 -16.09 -7.92 -15.80
C LEU A 173 -17.08 -8.14 -14.65
N PHE A 174 -16.62 -8.04 -13.40
CA PHE A 174 -17.50 -8.19 -12.24
C PHE A 174 -18.54 -7.05 -12.17
N GLN A 175 -18.12 -5.81 -12.39
CA GLN A 175 -19.04 -4.68 -12.45
C GLN A 175 -20.04 -4.82 -13.61
N LYS A 176 -19.57 -5.21 -14.80
CA LYS A 176 -20.39 -5.49 -15.97
C LYS A 176 -21.39 -6.61 -15.70
N PHE A 177 -20.97 -7.69 -15.08
CA PHE A 177 -21.84 -8.81 -14.70
C PHE A 177 -23.03 -8.35 -13.84
N ILE A 178 -22.80 -7.54 -12.80
CA ILE A 178 -23.88 -7.03 -11.96
C ILE A 178 -24.78 -6.06 -12.73
N ARG A 179 -24.22 -5.10 -13.46
CA ARG A 179 -24.99 -4.08 -14.16
C ARG A 179 -25.80 -4.64 -15.33
N GLU A 180 -25.19 -5.50 -16.14
CA GLU A 180 -25.85 -6.07 -17.32
C GLU A 180 -26.65 -7.34 -16.99
N GLY A 181 -26.15 -8.18 -16.11
CA GLY A 181 -26.82 -9.43 -15.72
C GLY A 181 -28.08 -9.19 -14.87
N PHE A 182 -28.01 -8.26 -13.93
CA PHE A 182 -29.12 -7.98 -12.99
C PHE A 182 -29.80 -6.63 -13.21
N LYS A 183 -29.30 -5.79 -14.13
CA LYS A 183 -29.85 -4.50 -14.53
C LYS A 183 -29.96 -3.47 -13.39
N HIS A 184 -28.95 -3.43 -12.49
CA HIS A 184 -28.85 -2.46 -11.40
C HIS A 184 -27.41 -2.20 -10.97
N ASN A 185 -27.21 -1.24 -10.02
CA ASN A 185 -25.91 -0.81 -9.53
C ASN A 185 -25.59 -1.28 -8.10
N ASN A 186 -26.16 -2.39 -7.62
CA ASN A 186 -25.82 -2.95 -6.31
C ASN A 186 -24.44 -3.64 -6.38
N VAL A 187 -23.43 -2.88 -6.72
CA VAL A 187 -22.04 -3.33 -6.81
C VAL A 187 -21.15 -2.31 -6.10
N ASP A 188 -20.27 -2.79 -5.26
CA ASP A 188 -19.31 -1.96 -4.55
C ASP A 188 -17.95 -2.69 -4.45
N HIS A 189 -16.96 -2.02 -3.91
CA HIS A 189 -15.58 -2.47 -3.88
C HIS A 189 -14.95 -2.14 -2.52
N CYS A 190 -13.91 -2.86 -2.12
CA CYS A 190 -13.21 -2.60 -0.85
C CYS A 190 -12.68 -1.17 -0.74
N THR A 191 -12.45 -0.47 -1.85
CA THR A 191 -12.07 0.94 -1.91
C THR A 191 -13.09 1.85 -1.22
N ARG A 192 -14.35 1.44 -1.09
CA ARG A 192 -15.37 2.18 -0.32
C ARG A 192 -14.89 2.55 1.07
N LEU A 193 -14.25 1.62 1.77
CA LEU A 193 -13.70 1.84 3.12
C LEU A 193 -12.19 2.14 3.09
N CYS A 194 -11.50 1.85 2.00
CA CYS A 194 -10.06 2.02 1.88
C CYS A 194 -9.69 3.48 1.55
N HIS A 195 -9.98 3.93 0.34
CA HIS A 195 -9.56 5.23 -0.18
C HIS A 195 -10.67 6.01 -0.91
N ALA A 196 -11.94 5.66 -0.75
CA ALA A 196 -13.03 6.42 -1.37
C ALA A 196 -13.02 7.89 -0.93
N SER A 197 -12.68 8.17 0.33
CA SER A 197 -12.51 9.53 0.85
C SER A 197 -11.36 10.28 0.16
N SER A 198 -10.23 9.64 -0.06
CA SER A 198 -9.10 10.22 -0.80
C SER A 198 -9.46 10.50 -2.27
N VAL A 199 -10.12 9.54 -2.93
CA VAL A 199 -10.57 9.70 -4.33
C VAL A 199 -11.56 10.84 -4.45
N THR A 200 -12.52 10.94 -3.52
CA THR A 200 -13.49 12.06 -3.49
C THR A 200 -12.78 13.40 -3.36
N ALA A 201 -11.86 13.51 -2.40
CA ALA A 201 -11.09 14.75 -2.20
C ALA A 201 -10.25 15.11 -3.42
N LEU A 202 -9.59 14.15 -4.07
CA LEU A 202 -8.83 14.38 -5.30
C LEU A 202 -9.70 14.83 -6.46
N ILE A 203 -10.84 14.18 -6.70
CA ILE A 203 -11.77 14.56 -7.78
C ILE A 203 -12.29 15.99 -7.56
N GLU A 204 -12.65 16.34 -6.32
CA GLU A 204 -13.21 17.66 -5.98
C GLU A 204 -12.19 18.79 -6.09
N ASN A 205 -10.91 18.52 -5.75
CA ASN A 205 -9.90 19.58 -5.65
C ASN A 205 -8.95 19.64 -6.86
N VAL A 206 -8.67 18.52 -7.53
CA VAL A 206 -7.75 18.48 -8.70
C VAL A 206 -8.38 17.86 -9.95
N GLY A 207 -9.67 17.48 -9.89
CA GLY A 207 -10.41 16.97 -11.04
C GLY A 207 -10.05 15.53 -11.45
N SER A 208 -9.19 14.85 -10.72
CA SER A 208 -8.75 13.46 -11.00
C SER A 208 -8.76 12.63 -9.73
N GLY A 209 -9.23 11.39 -9.80
CA GLY A 209 -9.17 10.45 -8.67
C GLY A 209 -7.81 9.75 -8.51
N ALA A 210 -6.81 10.13 -9.29
CA ALA A 210 -5.46 9.58 -9.25
C ALA A 210 -4.47 10.58 -8.63
N VAL A 211 -3.41 10.03 -8.02
CA VAL A 211 -2.27 10.82 -7.52
C VAL A 211 -1.50 11.47 -8.67
N THR A 212 -0.76 12.54 -8.37
CA THR A 212 -0.07 13.37 -9.37
C THR A 212 1.34 12.90 -9.68
N ALA A 213 1.98 12.12 -8.79
CA ALA A 213 3.35 11.65 -8.95
C ALA A 213 3.48 10.17 -8.55
N THR A 214 4.49 9.49 -9.10
CA THR A 214 4.87 8.12 -8.71
C THR A 214 5.76 8.15 -7.47
N PHE A 215 5.78 7.07 -6.66
CA PHE A 215 6.51 7.10 -5.38
C PHE A 215 8.04 7.18 -5.54
N ASN A 216 8.59 6.73 -6.64
CA ASN A 216 10.03 6.81 -6.93
C ASN A 216 10.50 8.24 -7.25
N GLU A 217 9.61 9.17 -7.59
CA GLU A 217 9.93 10.58 -7.73
C GLU A 217 10.49 11.20 -6.42
N ILE A 218 10.36 10.54 -5.30
CA ILE A 218 11.02 10.92 -4.05
C ILE A 218 12.55 11.08 -4.23
N GLU A 219 13.13 10.46 -5.25
CA GLU A 219 14.54 10.63 -5.56
C GLU A 219 14.91 12.05 -5.97
N ASN A 220 13.96 12.80 -6.50
CA ASN A 220 14.09 14.17 -6.96
C ASN A 220 13.57 15.20 -5.94
N ALA A 221 13.03 14.76 -4.80
CA ALA A 221 12.49 15.63 -3.77
C ALA A 221 13.54 16.06 -2.73
N ASP A 222 13.30 17.21 -2.09
CA ASP A 222 14.06 17.70 -0.94
C ASP A 222 13.40 17.33 0.38
N VAL A 223 12.06 17.30 0.38
CA VAL A 223 11.21 17.02 1.54
C VAL A 223 10.15 15.98 1.19
N ALA A 224 9.91 15.05 2.09
CA ALA A 224 8.80 14.11 1.99
C ALA A 224 8.01 14.04 3.29
N ILE A 225 6.68 14.13 3.19
CA ILE A 225 5.75 13.84 4.29
C ILE A 225 5.19 12.44 4.11
N VAL A 226 5.25 11.62 5.15
CA VAL A 226 4.55 10.32 5.22
C VAL A 226 3.56 10.39 6.37
N ILE A 227 2.27 10.35 6.07
CA ILE A 227 1.20 10.48 7.06
C ILE A 227 0.22 9.31 7.01
N GLY A 228 -0.11 8.76 8.19
CA GLY A 228 -1.08 7.67 8.31
C GLY A 228 -0.72 6.41 7.51
N ALA A 229 0.58 6.14 7.34
CA ALA A 229 1.11 5.04 6.56
C ALA A 229 2.35 4.41 7.21
N ASN A 230 2.49 3.09 7.09
CA ASN A 230 3.67 2.37 7.55
C ASN A 230 4.32 1.58 6.40
N PRO A 231 5.01 2.25 5.48
CA PRO A 231 5.59 1.59 4.31
C PRO A 231 6.65 0.55 4.65
N VAL A 232 7.31 0.63 5.79
CA VAL A 232 8.30 -0.39 6.21
C VAL A 232 7.67 -1.78 6.30
N GLU A 233 6.44 -1.88 6.80
CA GLU A 233 5.72 -3.13 6.94
C GLU A 233 4.84 -3.43 5.72
N ASN A 234 4.12 -2.42 5.22
CA ASN A 234 3.08 -2.62 4.20
C ASN A 234 3.63 -2.55 2.77
N HIS A 235 4.69 -1.76 2.54
CA HIS A 235 5.29 -1.51 1.23
C HIS A 235 6.83 -1.54 1.32
N PRO A 236 7.45 -2.69 1.71
CA PRO A 236 8.86 -2.71 2.12
C PRO A 236 9.84 -2.26 1.04
N VAL A 237 9.54 -2.53 -0.24
CA VAL A 237 10.40 -2.07 -1.34
C VAL A 237 10.32 -0.55 -1.48
N ALA A 238 9.11 0.05 -1.44
CA ALA A 238 8.97 1.51 -1.41
C ALA A 238 9.69 2.13 -0.20
N ALA A 239 9.69 1.46 0.97
CA ALA A 239 10.41 1.93 2.15
C ALA A 239 11.94 2.05 1.92
N THR A 240 12.50 1.31 0.98
CA THR A 240 13.93 1.44 0.64
C THR A 240 14.23 2.79 0.01
N TYR A 241 13.32 3.34 -0.80
CA TYR A 241 13.46 4.66 -1.39
C TYR A 241 13.43 5.76 -0.33
N PHE A 242 12.52 5.70 0.66
CA PHE A 242 12.51 6.64 1.78
C PHE A 242 13.81 6.59 2.59
N LYS A 243 14.35 5.40 2.83
CA LYS A 243 15.64 5.25 3.54
C LYS A 243 16.82 5.82 2.73
N GLN A 244 16.84 5.60 1.42
CA GLN A 244 17.87 6.16 0.54
C GLN A 244 17.73 7.67 0.42
N PHE A 245 16.52 8.18 0.32
CA PHE A 245 16.21 9.60 0.32
C PHE A 245 16.83 10.31 1.53
N THR A 246 16.61 9.79 2.75
CA THR A 246 17.20 10.40 3.95
C THR A 246 18.73 10.28 4.01
N LYS A 247 19.31 9.19 3.49
CA LYS A 247 20.77 9.03 3.38
C LYS A 247 21.42 10.05 2.44
N ARG A 248 20.66 10.53 1.45
CA ARG A 248 21.13 11.60 0.54
C ARG A 248 20.91 13.02 1.09
N GLY A 249 20.39 13.15 2.31
CA GLY A 249 20.14 14.42 2.97
C GLY A 249 18.71 14.95 2.83
N GLY A 250 17.81 14.19 2.21
CA GLY A 250 16.39 14.52 2.14
C GLY A 250 15.73 14.55 3.52
N LYS A 251 14.86 15.51 3.75
CA LYS A 251 14.14 15.69 5.02
C LYS A 251 12.85 14.90 5.03
N LEU A 252 12.76 13.91 5.89
CA LEU A 252 11.59 13.06 6.04
C LEU A 252 10.76 13.47 7.25
N ILE A 253 9.53 13.89 7.03
CA ILE A 253 8.55 14.22 8.07
C ILE A 253 7.57 13.04 8.17
N VAL A 254 7.48 12.41 9.34
CA VAL A 254 6.57 11.29 9.58
C VAL A 254 5.49 11.71 10.56
N MET A 255 4.24 11.55 10.17
CA MET A 255 3.06 11.91 10.96
C MET A 255 2.20 10.64 11.18
N ASP A 256 2.29 10.05 12.35
CA ASP A 256 1.52 8.85 12.72
C ASP A 256 1.33 8.80 14.24
N PRO A 257 0.13 8.47 14.74
CA PRO A 257 -0.10 8.29 16.17
C PRO A 257 0.80 7.24 16.82
N ARG A 258 1.30 6.29 16.03
CA ARG A 258 2.22 5.25 16.48
C ARG A 258 3.66 5.58 16.10
N GLY A 259 4.61 5.04 16.82
CA GLY A 259 6.02 5.09 16.46
C GLY A 259 6.34 4.05 15.37
N VAL A 260 5.99 4.36 14.11
CA VAL A 260 6.22 3.46 12.95
C VAL A 260 7.70 3.30 12.59
N GLY A 261 8.03 2.27 11.81
CA GLY A 261 9.41 1.91 11.49
C GLY A 261 10.25 3.00 10.78
N LEU A 262 9.60 3.98 10.14
CA LEU A 262 10.30 5.13 9.56
C LEU A 262 10.79 6.15 10.60
N ARG A 263 10.34 6.10 11.85
CA ARG A 263 10.71 7.04 12.92
C ARG A 263 12.22 7.28 13.01
N ARG A 264 13.02 6.23 12.91
CA ARG A 264 14.50 6.32 13.02
C ARG A 264 15.18 7.01 11.84
N TYR A 265 14.44 7.26 10.75
CA TYR A 265 14.92 7.97 9.56
C TYR A 265 14.29 9.36 9.45
N ALA A 266 13.31 9.67 10.28
CA ALA A 266 12.57 10.92 10.23
C ALA A 266 13.42 12.09 10.75
N THR A 267 13.37 13.21 10.04
CA THR A 267 13.83 14.50 10.53
C THR A 267 12.90 15.00 11.64
N ASN A 268 11.59 14.91 11.39
CA ASN A 268 10.54 15.23 12.36
C ASN A 268 9.58 14.05 12.47
N MET A 269 9.27 13.63 13.70
CA MET A 269 8.24 12.62 14.00
C MET A 269 7.12 13.27 14.79
N LEU A 270 5.96 13.43 14.17
CA LEU A 270 4.76 13.98 14.81
C LEU A 270 3.85 12.83 15.24
N GLN A 271 3.91 12.47 16.52
CA GLN A 271 2.99 11.51 17.14
C GLN A 271 1.76 12.25 17.66
N PHE A 272 0.86 12.60 16.76
CA PHE A 272 -0.35 13.35 17.10
C PHE A 272 -1.45 12.45 17.66
N ARG A 273 -2.45 13.05 18.31
CA ARG A 273 -3.60 12.32 18.86
C ARG A 273 -4.48 11.80 17.71
N PRO A 274 -4.93 10.52 17.76
CA PRO A 274 -5.85 9.97 16.76
C PRO A 274 -7.07 10.86 16.52
N GLY A 275 -7.42 11.12 15.26
CA GLY A 275 -8.54 11.97 14.88
C GLY A 275 -8.28 13.47 14.90
N ALA A 276 -7.04 13.89 15.18
CA ALA A 276 -6.65 15.31 15.18
C ALA A 276 -5.91 15.74 13.88
N ASP A 277 -6.03 14.97 12.81
CA ASP A 277 -5.35 15.20 11.54
C ASP A 277 -5.67 16.58 10.96
N VAL A 278 -6.95 16.92 10.81
CA VAL A 278 -7.39 18.22 10.29
C VAL A 278 -6.82 19.37 11.13
N SER A 279 -6.87 19.25 12.47
CA SER A 279 -6.38 20.31 13.37
C SER A 279 -4.87 20.52 13.21
N MET A 280 -4.10 19.43 13.09
CA MET A 280 -2.65 19.49 12.90
C MET A 280 -2.29 20.06 11.53
N LEU A 281 -2.94 19.61 10.47
CA LEU A 281 -2.67 20.06 9.10
C LEU A 281 -3.09 21.52 8.90
N ASN A 282 -4.23 21.94 9.43
CA ASN A 282 -4.65 23.35 9.39
C ASN A 282 -3.68 24.25 10.18
N ALA A 283 -3.10 23.78 11.30
CA ALA A 283 -2.08 24.56 11.98
C ALA A 283 -0.80 24.74 11.16
N ILE A 284 -0.40 23.72 10.41
CA ILE A 284 0.75 23.81 9.48
C ILE A 284 0.43 24.82 8.36
N MET A 285 -0.76 24.72 7.76
CA MET A 285 -1.21 25.64 6.71
C MET A 285 -1.40 27.07 7.23
N HIS A 286 -1.86 27.25 8.48
CA HIS A 286 -1.93 28.55 9.14
C HIS A 286 -0.57 29.24 9.17
N VAL A 287 0.49 28.54 9.57
CA VAL A 287 1.85 29.08 9.61
C VAL A 287 2.33 29.48 8.20
N ILE A 288 2.04 28.66 7.19
CA ILE A 288 2.40 28.97 5.78
C ILE A 288 1.71 30.26 5.34
N VAL A 289 0.46 30.48 5.74
CA VAL A 289 -0.27 31.73 5.44
C VAL A 289 0.26 32.91 6.26
N GLU A 290 0.46 32.74 7.57
CA GLU A 290 0.92 33.78 8.49
C GLU A 290 2.31 34.32 8.11
N GLU A 291 3.21 33.41 7.69
CA GLU A 291 4.59 33.76 7.31
C GLU A 291 4.76 34.00 5.79
N GLU A 292 3.67 34.02 5.03
CA GLU A 292 3.63 34.21 3.57
C GLU A 292 4.54 33.23 2.78
N LEU A 293 4.62 31.95 3.23
CA LEU A 293 5.45 30.91 2.63
C LEU A 293 4.77 30.19 1.45
N TYR A 294 3.59 30.61 1.06
CA TYR A 294 2.83 30.02 -0.05
C TYR A 294 3.32 30.53 -1.43
N ASP A 295 3.12 29.73 -2.46
CA ASP A 295 3.45 30.10 -3.85
C ASP A 295 2.36 31.00 -4.45
N LYS A 296 2.58 32.33 -4.43
CA LYS A 296 1.64 33.33 -4.95
C LYS A 296 1.33 33.13 -6.43
N GLN A 297 2.36 32.82 -7.24
CA GLN A 297 2.21 32.68 -8.68
C GLN A 297 1.39 31.42 -9.02
N TYR A 298 1.68 30.31 -8.35
CA TYR A 298 0.93 29.07 -8.54
C TYR A 298 -0.54 29.25 -8.14
N ILE A 299 -0.79 29.85 -6.98
CA ILE A 299 -2.15 30.10 -6.47
C ILE A 299 -2.94 30.95 -7.45
N GLU A 300 -2.41 32.07 -7.89
CA GLU A 300 -3.08 33.00 -8.84
C GLU A 300 -3.36 32.37 -10.19
N THR A 301 -2.51 31.45 -10.65
CA THR A 301 -2.60 30.84 -11.98
C THR A 301 -3.49 29.58 -12.01
N TYR A 302 -3.42 28.74 -10.98
CA TYR A 302 -3.94 27.38 -11.03
C TYR A 302 -4.98 27.05 -9.95
N THR A 303 -5.27 27.96 -9.02
CA THR A 303 -6.22 27.70 -7.94
C THR A 303 -7.36 28.71 -7.93
N GLU A 304 -8.41 28.39 -7.20
CA GLU A 304 -9.53 29.27 -6.91
C GLU A 304 -9.87 29.26 -5.41
N ASN A 305 -10.68 30.20 -4.96
CA ASN A 305 -11.14 30.33 -3.57
C ASN A 305 -10.03 30.60 -2.53
N TRP A 306 -8.86 31.05 -2.93
CA TRP A 306 -7.72 31.29 -2.03
C TRP A 306 -8.05 32.22 -0.85
N GLU A 307 -8.77 33.32 -1.08
CA GLU A 307 -9.11 34.28 -0.01
C GLU A 307 -10.04 33.67 1.05
N ALA A 308 -10.92 32.75 0.65
CA ALA A 308 -11.78 32.02 1.58
C ALA A 308 -10.96 31.05 2.43
N GLU A 309 -10.03 30.29 1.82
CA GLU A 309 -9.12 29.38 2.53
C GLU A 309 -8.22 30.15 3.50
N LYS A 310 -7.62 31.25 3.05
CA LYS A 310 -6.80 32.13 3.87
C LYS A 310 -7.58 32.70 5.07
N ALA A 311 -8.83 33.06 4.89
CA ALA A 311 -9.69 33.54 5.96
C ALA A 311 -10.02 32.45 6.96
N HIS A 312 -10.33 31.23 6.47
CA HIS A 312 -10.62 30.06 7.29
C HIS A 312 -9.40 29.69 8.17
N LEU A 313 -8.22 29.68 7.62
CA LEU A 313 -7.00 29.24 8.31
C LEU A 313 -6.60 30.16 9.50
N LYS A 314 -7.10 31.40 9.59
CA LYS A 314 -6.78 32.33 10.70
C LYS A 314 -7.09 31.77 12.09
N ASP A 315 -8.07 30.92 12.19
CA ASP A 315 -8.53 30.35 13.47
C ASP A 315 -7.71 29.16 13.97
N PHE A 316 -6.71 28.69 13.21
CA PHE A 316 -5.98 27.45 13.46
C PHE A 316 -4.53 27.67 13.91
N SER A 317 -4.27 28.68 14.76
CA SER A 317 -2.89 28.93 15.22
C SER A 317 -2.29 27.70 15.91
N PRO A 318 -0.97 27.48 15.78
CA PRO A 318 -0.27 26.37 16.43
C PRO A 318 -0.56 26.26 17.93
N GLU A 319 -0.65 27.37 18.67
CA GLU A 319 -0.91 27.41 20.11
C GLU A 319 -2.31 26.88 20.45
N LYS A 320 -3.27 27.16 19.59
CA LYS A 320 -4.66 26.68 19.75
C LYS A 320 -4.76 25.21 19.40
N MET A 321 -4.15 24.80 18.27
CA MET A 321 -4.26 23.44 17.73
C MET A 321 -3.38 22.44 18.48
N SER A 322 -2.26 22.85 19.06
CA SER A 322 -1.40 22.02 19.90
C SER A 322 -2.19 21.33 21.03
N LYS A 323 -3.14 22.03 21.65
CA LYS A 323 -4.01 21.48 22.69
C LYS A 323 -4.89 20.33 22.19
N ILE A 324 -5.23 20.33 20.90
CA ILE A 324 -6.06 19.32 20.24
C ILE A 324 -5.19 18.18 19.72
N CYS A 325 -4.19 18.49 18.89
CA CYS A 325 -3.38 17.48 18.22
C CYS A 325 -2.26 16.89 19.09
N GLY A 326 -1.84 17.61 20.15
CA GLY A 326 -0.79 17.15 21.06
C GLY A 326 0.63 17.33 20.52
N ILE A 327 0.81 18.14 19.47
CA ILE A 327 2.12 18.50 18.91
C ILE A 327 2.47 19.91 19.37
N GLU A 328 3.71 20.10 19.79
CA GLU A 328 4.19 21.40 20.28
C GLU A 328 4.14 22.47 19.17
N PRO A 329 3.76 23.71 19.48
CA PRO A 329 3.62 24.79 18.48
C PRO A 329 4.87 25.01 17.66
N ASP A 330 6.06 24.97 18.27
CA ASP A 330 7.33 25.16 17.59
C ASP A 330 7.63 24.07 16.57
N VAL A 331 7.22 22.82 16.85
CA VAL A 331 7.35 21.70 15.91
C VAL A 331 6.42 21.90 14.71
N LEU A 332 5.19 22.38 14.92
CA LEU A 332 4.26 22.70 13.83
C LEU A 332 4.83 23.78 12.91
N ARG A 333 5.45 24.84 13.48
CA ARG A 333 6.13 25.91 12.73
C ARG A 333 7.34 25.40 11.98
N GLU A 334 8.16 24.58 12.61
CA GLU A 334 9.34 23.98 11.97
C GLU A 334 8.95 23.15 10.76
N VAL A 335 7.92 22.30 10.91
CA VAL A 335 7.41 21.45 9.82
C VAL A 335 6.85 22.32 8.68
N ALA A 336 6.05 23.34 8.99
CA ALA A 336 5.50 24.26 7.99
C ALA A 336 6.61 24.92 7.17
N ARG A 337 7.61 25.49 7.82
CA ARG A 337 8.76 26.15 7.17
C ARG A 337 9.60 25.16 6.35
N THR A 338 9.81 23.95 6.90
CA THR A 338 10.58 22.89 6.22
C THR A 338 9.88 22.45 4.94
N TYR A 339 8.56 22.24 4.99
CA TYR A 339 7.81 21.80 3.82
C TYR A 339 7.67 22.91 2.77
N ALA A 340 7.23 24.09 3.17
CA ALA A 340 7.01 25.20 2.26
C ALA A 340 8.31 25.80 1.67
N GLY A 341 9.43 25.63 2.35
CA GLY A 341 10.74 26.07 1.86
C GLY A 341 11.46 25.08 0.94
N ALA A 342 10.84 23.94 0.61
CA ALA A 342 11.40 22.96 -0.30
C ALA A 342 11.25 23.39 -1.77
N ASN A 343 12.24 23.11 -2.62
CA ASN A 343 12.08 23.28 -4.06
C ASN A 343 11.15 22.20 -4.63
N ALA A 344 11.27 20.98 -4.12
CA ALA A 344 10.41 19.86 -4.47
C ALA A 344 10.01 19.09 -3.22
N ALA A 345 8.70 18.94 -2.96
CA ALA A 345 8.18 18.18 -1.85
C ALA A 345 7.10 17.19 -2.27
N MET A 346 7.04 16.06 -1.58
CA MET A 346 6.04 15.02 -1.83
C MET A 346 5.28 14.67 -0.56
N ILE A 347 4.00 14.35 -0.71
CA ILE A 347 3.14 13.87 0.36
C ILE A 347 2.69 12.44 0.04
N PHE A 348 2.95 11.52 0.97
CA PHE A 348 2.52 10.12 0.91
C PHE A 348 1.55 9.85 2.05
N TRP A 349 0.33 9.46 1.74
CA TRP A 349 -0.63 9.09 2.77
C TRP A 349 -1.22 7.71 2.58
N GLY A 350 -1.64 7.10 3.67
CA GLY A 350 -2.24 5.78 3.67
C GLY A 350 -3.67 5.78 4.24
N MET A 351 -4.14 4.59 4.57
CA MET A 351 -5.47 4.38 5.15
C MET A 351 -5.64 5.05 6.50
N GLY A 352 -4.55 5.35 7.22
CA GLY A 352 -4.60 6.11 8.47
C GLY A 352 -5.15 7.52 8.30
N VAL A 353 -5.08 8.11 7.10
CA VAL A 353 -5.73 9.37 6.73
C VAL A 353 -7.18 9.12 6.28
N SER A 354 -7.39 8.12 5.42
CA SER A 354 -8.65 7.92 4.69
C SER A 354 -9.74 7.24 5.53
N GLN A 355 -9.38 6.28 6.40
CA GLN A 355 -10.32 5.47 7.18
C GLN A 355 -10.76 6.15 8.47
N HIS A 356 -11.21 7.39 8.36
CA HIS A 356 -11.77 8.19 9.45
C HIS A 356 -13.16 8.71 9.08
N ILE A 357 -13.94 9.10 10.06
CA ILE A 357 -15.21 9.82 9.84
C ILE A 357 -14.98 11.15 9.10
N HIS A 358 -13.78 11.74 9.24
CA HIS A 358 -13.33 12.94 8.55
C HIS A 358 -12.27 12.64 7.46
N GLY A 359 -12.25 11.42 6.92
CA GLY A 359 -11.21 10.99 5.98
C GLY A 359 -11.14 11.85 4.70
N THR A 360 -12.27 12.34 4.21
CA THR A 360 -12.31 13.27 3.07
C THR A 360 -11.66 14.61 3.43
N ASP A 361 -11.97 15.17 4.61
CA ASP A 361 -11.39 16.43 5.05
C ASP A 361 -9.90 16.31 5.36
N ASN A 362 -9.45 15.18 5.93
CA ASN A 362 -8.04 14.89 6.09
C ASN A 362 -7.29 14.93 4.75
N ALA A 363 -7.85 14.27 3.72
CA ALA A 363 -7.27 14.27 2.38
C ALA A 363 -7.32 15.66 1.71
N ARG A 364 -8.42 16.41 1.89
CA ARG A 364 -8.53 17.80 1.41
C ARG A 364 -7.42 18.68 2.00
N CYS A 365 -7.16 18.59 3.31
CA CYS A 365 -6.07 19.34 3.93
C CYS A 365 -4.69 19.03 3.30
N LEU A 366 -4.41 17.76 2.97
CA LEU A 366 -3.16 17.37 2.31
C LEU A 366 -3.07 17.92 0.89
N ILE A 367 -4.17 17.92 0.17
CA ILE A 367 -4.25 18.48 -1.19
C ILE A 367 -4.11 20.01 -1.13
N SER A 368 -4.82 20.70 -0.22
CA SER A 368 -4.66 22.15 0.00
C SER A 368 -3.22 22.52 0.34
N LEU A 369 -2.56 21.73 1.20
CA LEU A 369 -1.16 21.92 1.56
C LEU A 369 -0.23 21.85 0.33
N ALA A 370 -0.47 20.91 -0.59
CA ALA A 370 0.28 20.80 -1.83
C ALA A 370 -0.03 21.95 -2.80
N LEU A 371 -1.31 22.30 -2.97
CA LEU A 371 -1.73 23.37 -3.87
C LEU A 371 -1.22 24.74 -3.43
N MET A 372 -1.27 25.06 -2.14
CA MET A 372 -0.83 26.37 -1.65
C MET A 372 0.69 26.59 -1.76
N THR A 373 1.46 25.52 -1.90
CA THR A 373 2.92 25.57 -2.02
C THR A 373 3.44 25.21 -3.42
N GLY A 374 2.52 25.00 -4.40
CA GLY A 374 2.90 24.64 -5.77
C GLY A 374 3.50 23.24 -5.92
N GLN A 375 3.34 22.36 -4.93
CA GLN A 375 3.92 21.01 -4.90
C GLN A 375 2.99 19.98 -5.56
N VAL A 376 2.67 20.21 -6.84
CA VAL A 376 1.80 19.36 -7.67
C VAL A 376 2.53 19.01 -8.95
N GLY A 377 2.70 17.70 -9.26
CA GLY A 377 3.43 17.26 -10.45
C GLY A 377 3.74 15.79 -10.44
#